data_9d02972d296814f4d5f126f45576717e
#
_entry.id   9d02972d296814f4d5f126f45576717e
#
_cell.length_a   1.000
_cell.length_b   1.000
_cell.length_c   1.000
_cell.angle_alpha   90.00
_cell.angle_beta   90.00
_cell.angle_gamma   90.00
#
_symmetry.space_group_name_H-M   'P 1'
#
loop_
_entity.id
_entity.type
_entity.pdbx_description
1 polymer ?
#
loop_
_entity_poly.entity_id
_entity_poly.type
_entity_poly.pdbx_seq_one_letter_code
_entity_poly.pdbx_strand_id
1 'polypeptide(L)'
;MNLNPPSRTHLMTLTDERQQWQDRLPELKGECQRRWGLEIGDAIVHRAPSAVFNVRARGRAAVLKLAVPGAHLTQQAAILRAAVGQGYVHLYDADLELGALLLEHLGPSLQEQGEALYDSLLPTGALAFLQDSKLSQPVIDTLRQVWALPHELAELPDDSTYKAASLRDLIDGLRTHPQVRPEHAEAIDRARLYGEQRLSAREAALMVMCHGDPHPGNLLQVLSPRPGAPTGYVWVDPDGFLCEAEYDLGVVLRGFN
;
A
#
# COMPACT_ATOMS: atom_id res chain seq x y z
N MET A 1 -23.54 -3.20 12.59
CA MET A 1 -22.56 -3.98 13.37
C MET A 1 -21.88 -3.04 14.35
N ASN A 2 -21.94 -3.31 15.65
CA ASN A 2 -21.31 -2.49 16.67
C ASN A 2 -19.80 -2.67 16.58
N LEU A 3 -19.09 -1.69 16.01
CA LEU A 3 -17.64 -1.59 16.12
C LEU A 3 -17.31 -0.97 17.48
N ASN A 4 -17.39 -1.78 18.54
CA ASN A 4 -16.68 -1.44 19.76
C ASN A 4 -15.20 -1.28 19.42
N PRO A 5 -14.50 -0.28 20.02
CA PRO A 5 -13.05 -0.22 19.92
C PRO A 5 -12.49 -1.60 20.28
N PRO A 6 -11.44 -2.09 19.61
CA PRO A 6 -10.94 -3.43 19.84
C PRO A 6 -10.73 -3.60 21.35
N SER A 7 -11.35 -4.62 21.90
CA SER A 7 -11.23 -4.90 23.32
C SER A 7 -9.75 -5.09 23.66
N ARG A 8 -9.36 -4.79 24.90
CA ARG A 8 -7.98 -5.02 25.38
C ARG A 8 -7.50 -6.43 25.05
N THR A 9 -8.39 -7.39 25.06
CA THR A 9 -8.17 -8.79 24.67
C THR A 9 -7.83 -8.92 23.18
N HIS A 10 -8.54 -8.21 22.29
CA HIS A 10 -8.26 -8.25 20.84
C HIS A 10 -6.92 -7.61 20.48
N LEU A 11 -6.54 -6.50 21.12
CA LEU A 11 -5.21 -5.89 20.95
C LEU A 11 -4.09 -6.79 21.48
N MET A 12 -4.29 -7.50 22.57
CA MET A 12 -3.34 -8.48 23.10
C MET A 12 -3.18 -9.65 22.12
N THR A 13 -4.27 -10.20 21.57
CA THR A 13 -4.25 -11.29 20.59
C THR A 13 -3.44 -10.91 19.34
N LEU A 14 -3.67 -9.71 18.78
CA LEU A 14 -2.92 -9.22 17.62
C LEU A 14 -1.42 -9.03 17.91
N THR A 15 -1.07 -8.67 19.13
CA THR A 15 0.32 -8.52 19.56
C THR A 15 0.99 -9.90 19.67
N ASP A 16 0.29 -10.87 20.23
CA ASP A 16 0.77 -12.25 20.38
C ASP A 16 0.93 -12.94 19.02
N GLU A 17 -0.03 -12.78 18.09
CA GLU A 17 0.08 -13.31 16.73
C GLU A 17 1.29 -12.73 15.97
N ARG A 18 1.51 -11.42 16.10
CA ARG A 18 2.67 -10.76 15.49
C ARG A 18 3.99 -11.26 16.07
N GLN A 19 4.04 -11.45 17.39
CA GLN A 19 5.23 -11.98 18.04
C GLN A 19 5.51 -13.41 17.60
N GLN A 20 4.50 -14.29 17.59
CA GLN A 20 4.61 -15.67 17.11
C GLN A 20 5.09 -15.72 15.66
N TRP A 21 4.58 -14.84 14.80
CA TRP A 21 5.05 -14.75 13.43
C TRP A 21 6.51 -14.30 13.34
N GLN A 22 6.93 -13.32 14.15
CA GLN A 22 8.32 -12.88 14.21
C GLN A 22 9.25 -14.01 14.68
N ASP A 23 8.85 -14.78 15.66
CA ASP A 23 9.64 -15.92 16.17
C ASP A 23 9.81 -17.01 15.11
N ARG A 24 8.87 -17.13 14.17
CA ARG A 24 8.90 -18.07 13.06
C ARG A 24 9.67 -17.57 11.82
N LEU A 25 10.07 -16.31 11.77
CA LEU A 25 10.77 -15.76 10.58
C LEU A 25 11.99 -16.57 10.13
N PRO A 26 12.86 -17.10 11.02
CA PRO A 26 13.97 -17.94 10.60
C PRO A 26 13.52 -19.23 9.87
N GLU A 27 12.46 -19.87 10.35
CA GLU A 27 11.86 -21.06 9.73
C GLU A 27 11.26 -20.72 8.36
N LEU A 28 10.46 -19.66 8.27
CA LEU A 28 9.84 -19.20 7.03
C LEU A 28 10.87 -18.84 5.96
N LYS A 29 11.95 -18.15 6.34
CA LYS A 29 13.09 -17.88 5.47
C LYS A 29 13.70 -19.17 4.93
N GLY A 30 13.96 -20.14 5.81
CA GLY A 30 14.53 -21.45 5.43
C GLY A 30 13.62 -22.20 4.45
N GLU A 31 12.30 -22.13 4.61
CA GLU A 31 11.35 -22.73 3.69
C GLU A 31 11.38 -22.06 2.31
N CYS A 32 11.37 -20.73 2.27
CA CYS A 32 11.49 -19.98 1.00
C CYS A 32 12.83 -20.26 0.30
N GLN A 33 13.93 -20.39 1.05
CA GLN A 33 15.23 -20.77 0.50
C GLN A 33 15.17 -22.13 -0.20
N ARG A 34 14.57 -23.13 0.44
CA ARG A 34 14.42 -24.47 -0.16
C ARG A 34 13.52 -24.46 -1.38
N ARG A 35 12.36 -23.77 -1.28
CA ARG A 35 11.32 -23.77 -2.32
C ARG A 35 11.76 -23.06 -3.59
N TRP A 36 12.40 -21.92 -3.45
CA TRP A 36 12.77 -21.06 -4.58
C TRP A 36 14.25 -21.01 -4.89
N GLY A 37 15.07 -21.75 -4.15
CA GLY A 37 16.53 -21.77 -4.33
C GLY A 37 17.15 -20.39 -4.06
N LEU A 38 16.74 -19.74 -2.95
CA LEU A 38 17.18 -18.38 -2.63
C LEU A 38 18.47 -18.36 -1.84
N GLU A 39 19.31 -17.37 -2.13
CA GLU A 39 20.32 -16.85 -1.24
C GLU A 39 19.75 -15.60 -0.57
N ILE A 40 19.49 -15.67 0.74
CA ILE A 40 18.89 -14.53 1.48
C ILE A 40 20.00 -13.66 2.02
N GLY A 41 19.95 -12.37 1.65
CA GLY A 41 20.85 -11.32 2.11
C GLY A 41 20.25 -10.49 3.26
N ASP A 42 20.64 -9.21 3.29
CA ASP A 42 20.26 -8.28 4.36
C ASP A 42 18.77 -7.94 4.33
N ALA A 43 18.23 -7.66 5.51
CA ALA A 43 16.88 -7.14 5.64
C ALA A 43 16.82 -5.68 5.17
N ILE A 44 15.86 -5.37 4.29
CA ILE A 44 15.51 -3.99 3.88
C ILE A 44 14.57 -3.40 4.93
N VAL A 45 13.51 -4.16 5.29
CA VAL A 45 12.53 -3.78 6.30
C VAL A 45 12.35 -4.98 7.25
N HIS A 46 12.40 -4.70 8.53
CA HIS A 46 12.14 -5.69 9.57
C HIS A 46 11.20 -5.11 10.61
N ARG A 47 9.95 -4.94 10.20
CA ARG A 47 8.89 -4.38 11.07
C ARG A 47 7.60 -5.17 10.87
N ALA A 48 7.14 -5.84 11.92
CA ALA A 48 5.82 -6.50 11.86
C ALA A 48 4.72 -5.50 11.41
N PRO A 49 3.79 -5.91 10.54
CA PRO A 49 3.46 -7.31 10.20
C PRO A 49 4.20 -7.87 8.98
N SER A 50 5.29 -7.26 8.50
CA SER A 50 6.06 -7.75 7.35
C SER A 50 7.57 -7.63 7.56
N ALA A 51 8.32 -8.43 6.81
CA ALA A 51 9.77 -8.37 6.72
C ALA A 51 10.18 -8.52 5.25
N VAL A 52 11.11 -7.67 4.80
CA VAL A 52 11.54 -7.60 3.40
C VAL A 52 13.04 -7.81 3.35
N PHE A 53 13.50 -8.71 2.47
CA PHE A 53 14.90 -9.11 2.37
C PHE A 53 15.39 -8.99 0.93
N ASN A 54 16.62 -8.50 0.76
CA ASN A 54 17.34 -8.71 -0.48
C ASN A 54 17.64 -10.21 -0.65
N VAL A 55 17.39 -10.74 -1.85
CA VAL A 55 17.67 -12.15 -2.15
C VAL A 55 18.29 -12.29 -3.54
N ARG A 56 18.95 -13.43 -3.76
CA ARG A 56 19.28 -13.91 -5.09
C ARG A 56 18.46 -15.16 -5.40
N ALA A 57 17.73 -15.13 -6.50
CA ALA A 57 16.96 -16.26 -7.01
C ALA A 57 17.63 -16.72 -8.31
N ARG A 58 18.25 -17.90 -8.32
CA ARG A 58 18.98 -18.44 -9.48
C ARG A 58 19.98 -17.43 -10.08
N GLY A 59 20.72 -16.73 -9.22
CA GLY A 59 21.72 -15.75 -9.61
C GLY A 59 21.17 -14.34 -9.95
N ARG A 60 19.86 -14.13 -9.99
CA ARG A 60 19.22 -12.82 -10.23
C ARG A 60 18.86 -12.15 -8.91
N ALA A 61 19.07 -10.85 -8.84
CA ALA A 61 18.60 -10.05 -7.72
C ALA A 61 17.06 -10.03 -7.68
N ALA A 62 16.51 -10.23 -6.51
CA ALA A 62 15.08 -10.22 -6.22
C ALA A 62 14.85 -9.73 -4.79
N VAL A 63 13.59 -9.58 -4.41
CA VAL A 63 13.16 -9.22 -3.06
C VAL A 63 12.20 -10.28 -2.55
N LEU A 64 12.46 -10.78 -1.35
CA LEU A 64 11.55 -11.64 -0.62
C LEU A 64 10.79 -10.79 0.41
N LYS A 65 9.48 -10.70 0.24
CA LYS A 65 8.57 -10.14 1.26
C LYS A 65 7.91 -11.30 2.00
N LEU A 66 8.08 -11.31 3.31
CA LEU A 66 7.34 -12.18 4.24
C LEU A 66 6.35 -11.31 5.00
N ALA A 67 5.10 -11.74 5.09
CA ALA A 67 4.05 -11.07 5.84
C ALA A 67 3.19 -12.11 6.56
N VAL A 68 2.46 -11.66 7.58
CA VAL A 68 1.44 -12.51 8.21
C VAL A 68 0.44 -12.94 7.15
N PRO A 69 0.20 -14.25 6.94
CA PRO A 69 -0.79 -14.73 5.98
C PRO A 69 -2.19 -14.16 6.28
N GLY A 70 -2.93 -13.82 5.24
CA GLY A 70 -4.27 -13.29 5.39
C GLY A 70 -4.82 -12.62 4.14
N ALA A 71 -6.02 -12.09 4.25
CA ALA A 71 -6.76 -11.50 3.13
C ALA A 71 -5.99 -10.39 2.42
N HIS A 72 -5.31 -9.51 3.15
CA HIS A 72 -4.53 -8.41 2.57
C HIS A 72 -3.39 -8.92 1.67
N LEU A 73 -2.60 -9.92 2.11
CA LEU A 73 -1.52 -10.47 1.28
C LEU A 73 -2.07 -11.20 0.03
N THR A 74 -3.19 -11.90 0.19
CA THR A 74 -3.88 -12.58 -0.92
C THR A 74 -4.33 -11.56 -1.98
N GLN A 75 -4.90 -10.45 -1.55
CA GLN A 75 -5.35 -9.36 -2.41
C GLN A 75 -4.16 -8.69 -3.11
N GLN A 76 -3.09 -8.38 -2.38
CA GLN A 76 -1.85 -7.85 -2.96
C GLN A 76 -1.31 -8.78 -4.05
N ALA A 77 -1.20 -10.07 -3.78
CA ALA A 77 -0.74 -11.04 -4.77
C ALA A 77 -1.65 -11.12 -5.99
N ALA A 78 -2.97 -11.03 -5.81
CA ALA A 78 -3.94 -11.03 -6.91
C ALA A 78 -3.74 -9.82 -7.83
N ILE A 79 -3.58 -8.61 -7.27
CA ILE A 79 -3.32 -7.39 -8.03
C ILE A 79 -2.01 -7.48 -8.80
N LEU A 80 -0.93 -7.88 -8.14
CA LEU A 80 0.38 -7.98 -8.79
C LEU A 80 0.40 -9.03 -9.91
N ARG A 81 -0.35 -10.13 -9.76
CA ARG A 81 -0.54 -11.13 -10.82
C ARG A 81 -1.33 -10.54 -11.99
N ALA A 82 -2.42 -9.86 -11.71
CA ALA A 82 -3.29 -9.25 -12.74
C ALA A 82 -2.55 -8.14 -13.51
N ALA A 83 -1.76 -7.33 -12.81
CA ALA A 83 -1.00 -6.22 -13.40
C ALA A 83 0.15 -6.68 -14.30
N VAL A 84 0.73 -7.86 -14.07
CA VAL A 84 1.87 -8.41 -14.85
C VAL A 84 2.99 -7.36 -15.02
N GLY A 85 3.27 -6.62 -13.95
CA GLY A 85 4.29 -5.56 -13.93
C GLY A 85 3.89 -4.24 -14.60
N GLN A 86 2.65 -4.06 -15.03
CA GLN A 86 2.14 -2.80 -15.59
C GLN A 86 1.86 -1.80 -14.46
N GLY A 87 2.70 -0.77 -14.32
CA GLY A 87 2.63 0.22 -13.24
C GLY A 87 2.96 -0.33 -11.85
N TYR A 88 3.14 -1.63 -11.71
CA TYR A 88 3.49 -2.34 -10.47
C TYR A 88 4.80 -3.11 -10.57
N VAL A 89 5.37 -3.42 -9.41
CA VAL A 89 6.48 -4.37 -9.27
C VAL A 89 6.11 -5.73 -9.87
N HIS A 90 7.04 -6.40 -10.54
CA HIS A 90 6.82 -7.78 -10.98
C HIS A 90 6.73 -8.72 -9.79
N LEU A 91 5.67 -9.52 -9.74
CA LEU A 91 5.56 -10.68 -8.88
C LEU A 91 6.14 -11.90 -9.63
N TYR A 92 7.28 -12.41 -9.16
CA TYR A 92 7.89 -13.60 -9.76
C TYR A 92 7.23 -14.88 -9.28
N ASP A 93 6.88 -14.94 -8.00
CA ASP A 93 6.17 -16.08 -7.39
C ASP A 93 5.52 -15.68 -6.06
N ALA A 94 4.59 -16.49 -5.57
CA ALA A 94 3.92 -16.27 -4.30
C ALA A 94 3.54 -17.60 -3.63
N ASP A 95 3.79 -17.68 -2.34
CA ASP A 95 3.30 -18.71 -1.45
C ASP A 95 2.46 -18.07 -0.34
N LEU A 96 1.14 -18.12 -0.51
CA LEU A 96 0.21 -17.45 0.39
C LEU A 96 0.06 -18.19 1.73
N GLU A 97 0.36 -19.48 1.77
CA GLU A 97 0.33 -20.27 3.02
C GLU A 97 1.53 -19.92 3.91
N LEU A 98 2.71 -19.70 3.29
CA LEU A 98 3.91 -19.21 3.98
C LEU A 98 3.84 -17.70 4.23
N GLY A 99 2.93 -16.99 3.59
CA GLY A 99 2.90 -15.53 3.63
C GLY A 99 4.04 -14.88 2.85
N ALA A 100 4.46 -15.46 1.72
CA ALA A 100 5.67 -15.09 1.00
C ALA A 100 5.39 -14.60 -0.42
N LEU A 101 6.00 -13.48 -0.81
CA LEU A 101 6.04 -12.97 -2.18
C LEU A 101 7.49 -12.84 -2.64
N LEU A 102 7.79 -13.34 -3.84
CA LEU A 102 9.07 -13.13 -4.51
C LEU A 102 8.88 -12.06 -5.59
N LEU A 103 9.53 -10.92 -5.40
CA LEU A 103 9.32 -9.70 -6.15
C LEU A 103 10.56 -9.28 -6.93
N GLU A 104 10.36 -8.43 -7.93
CA GLU A 104 11.42 -7.71 -8.64
C GLU A 104 12.25 -6.87 -7.66
N HIS A 105 13.57 -6.87 -7.87
CA HIS A 105 14.48 -5.98 -7.15
C HIS A 105 14.47 -4.61 -7.80
N LEU A 106 14.14 -3.58 -7.02
CA LEU A 106 13.98 -2.19 -7.44
C LEU A 106 15.07 -1.30 -6.83
N GLY A 107 15.18 -0.10 -7.34
CA GLY A 107 16.00 0.98 -6.79
C GLY A 107 15.30 1.72 -5.65
N PRO A 108 15.84 2.91 -5.29
CA PRO A 108 15.28 3.71 -4.21
C PRO A 108 13.87 4.21 -4.53
N SER A 109 13.09 4.47 -3.48
CA SER A 109 11.79 5.10 -3.61
C SER A 109 11.90 6.56 -4.06
N LEU A 110 10.81 7.09 -4.60
CA LEU A 110 10.74 8.51 -4.95
C LEU A 110 10.90 9.40 -3.71
N GLN A 111 10.45 8.94 -2.56
CA GLN A 111 10.64 9.63 -1.29
C GLN A 111 12.14 9.74 -0.93
N GLU A 112 12.87 8.62 -0.96
CA GLU A 112 14.32 8.61 -0.67
C GLU A 112 15.11 9.49 -1.65
N GLN A 113 14.73 9.49 -2.94
CA GLN A 113 15.33 10.35 -3.93
C GLN A 113 15.02 11.83 -3.68
N GLY A 114 13.79 12.16 -3.29
CA GLY A 114 13.40 13.51 -2.92
C GLY A 114 14.17 14.01 -1.69
N GLU A 115 14.29 13.20 -0.65
CA GLU A 115 15.06 13.52 0.55
C GLU A 115 16.54 13.78 0.23
N ALA A 116 17.14 12.98 -0.67
CA ALA A 116 18.52 13.15 -1.09
C ALA A 116 18.75 14.42 -1.95
N LEU A 117 17.74 14.86 -2.74
CA LEU A 117 17.84 16.04 -3.59
C LEU A 117 17.69 17.35 -2.81
N TYR A 118 16.88 17.37 -1.76
CA TYR A 118 16.52 18.61 -1.05
C TYR A 118 17.21 18.78 0.32
N ASP A 119 18.20 17.94 0.64
CA ASP A 119 19.07 17.97 1.84
C ASP A 119 18.31 18.07 3.18
N SER A 120 16.99 18.06 3.15
CA SER A 120 16.10 17.91 4.27
C SER A 120 14.67 18.01 3.83
N LEU A 121 13.90 16.99 4.05
CA LEU A 121 12.44 16.94 3.91
C LEU A 121 11.93 17.33 2.51
N LEU A 122 11.21 16.44 1.89
CA LEU A 122 10.32 16.74 0.77
C LEU A 122 9.62 18.08 1.03
N PRO A 123 9.37 18.86 -0.04
CA PRO A 123 8.71 20.15 0.10
C PRO A 123 7.50 20.00 1.02
N THR A 124 7.51 20.73 2.13
CA THR A 124 6.49 20.67 3.15
C THR A 124 5.16 21.14 2.56
N GLY A 125 4.25 20.19 2.42
CA GLY A 125 2.88 20.45 1.99
C GLY A 125 2.52 20.00 0.58
N ALA A 126 1.29 19.58 0.43
CA ALA A 126 0.71 19.08 -0.82
C ALA A 126 0.91 20.04 -2.02
N LEU A 127 0.83 21.36 -1.80
CA LEU A 127 1.00 22.34 -2.87
C LEU A 127 2.42 22.36 -3.43
N ALA A 128 3.44 22.30 -2.57
CA ALA A 128 4.83 22.27 -2.99
C ALA A 128 5.16 20.99 -3.78
N PHE A 129 4.63 19.84 -3.36
CA PHE A 129 4.71 18.59 -4.10
C PHE A 129 4.09 18.71 -5.49
N LEU A 130 2.89 19.27 -5.60
CA LEU A 130 2.20 19.44 -6.89
C LEU A 130 2.93 20.38 -7.84
N GLN A 131 3.66 21.38 -7.31
CA GLN A 131 4.44 22.33 -8.09
C GLN A 131 5.78 21.73 -8.57
N ASP A 132 6.30 20.70 -7.92
CA ASP A 132 7.52 20.03 -8.35
C ASP A 132 7.20 18.88 -9.32
N SER A 133 7.34 19.15 -10.62
CA SER A 133 7.05 18.16 -11.65
C SER A 133 7.95 16.93 -11.61
N LYS A 134 9.15 17.01 -11.02
CA LYS A 134 10.04 15.85 -10.87
C LYS A 134 9.49 14.84 -9.85
N LEU A 135 8.73 15.32 -8.89
CA LEU A 135 8.09 14.48 -7.87
C LEU A 135 6.66 14.12 -8.26
N SER A 136 5.85 15.08 -8.69
CA SER A 136 4.43 14.86 -8.95
C SER A 136 4.16 14.10 -10.24
N GLN A 137 4.92 14.35 -11.30
CA GLN A 137 4.67 13.72 -12.60
C GLN A 137 4.81 12.19 -12.57
N PRO A 138 5.92 11.61 -12.03
CA PRO A 138 6.03 10.15 -11.92
C PRO A 138 4.89 9.52 -11.13
N VAL A 139 4.45 10.15 -10.03
CA VAL A 139 3.32 9.67 -9.21
C VAL A 139 2.04 9.62 -10.04
N ILE A 140 1.68 10.76 -10.67
CA ILE A 140 0.43 10.88 -11.43
C ILE A 140 0.41 9.95 -12.64
N ASP A 141 1.49 9.90 -13.41
CA ASP A 141 1.54 9.10 -14.62
C ASP A 141 1.55 7.61 -14.32
N THR A 142 2.20 7.17 -13.24
CA THR A 142 2.18 5.76 -12.85
C THR A 142 0.82 5.38 -12.24
N LEU A 143 0.14 6.28 -11.52
CA LEU A 143 -1.24 6.05 -11.09
C LEU A 143 -2.21 5.93 -12.28
N ARG A 144 -2.10 6.83 -13.28
CA ARG A 144 -2.92 6.72 -14.49
C ARG A 144 -2.73 5.39 -15.21
N GLN A 145 -1.51 4.87 -15.22
CA GLN A 145 -1.23 3.55 -15.80
C GLN A 145 -1.94 2.44 -15.02
N VAL A 146 -1.92 2.51 -13.69
CA VAL A 146 -2.60 1.55 -12.82
C VAL A 146 -4.11 1.62 -12.98
N TRP A 147 -4.71 2.81 -12.98
CA TRP A 147 -6.16 3.00 -13.14
C TRP A 147 -6.67 2.57 -14.52
N ALA A 148 -5.79 2.50 -15.53
CA ALA A 148 -6.15 2.00 -16.86
C ALA A 148 -6.15 0.47 -16.94
N LEU A 149 -5.73 -0.24 -15.91
CA LEU A 149 -5.78 -1.71 -15.90
C LEU A 149 -7.24 -2.18 -15.79
N PRO A 150 -7.62 -3.22 -16.57
CA PRO A 150 -8.93 -3.82 -16.43
C PRO A 150 -9.13 -4.36 -15.01
N HIS A 151 -10.10 -3.84 -14.30
CA HIS A 151 -10.36 -4.21 -12.91
C HIS A 151 -10.99 -5.61 -12.76
N GLU A 152 -11.54 -6.15 -13.86
CA GLU A 152 -12.07 -7.51 -13.91
C GLU A 152 -10.99 -8.60 -13.81
N LEU A 153 -9.72 -8.23 -14.01
CA LEU A 153 -8.59 -9.16 -13.92
C LEU A 153 -8.28 -9.62 -12.49
N ALA A 154 -8.74 -8.90 -11.49
CA ALA A 154 -8.60 -9.28 -10.09
C ALA A 154 -9.98 -9.23 -9.44
N GLU A 155 -10.33 -10.27 -8.68
CA GLU A 155 -11.51 -10.25 -7.81
C GLU A 155 -11.22 -9.31 -6.62
N LEU A 156 -11.38 -8.02 -6.85
CA LEU A 156 -11.14 -6.99 -5.85
C LEU A 156 -12.41 -6.69 -5.06
N PRO A 157 -12.30 -6.42 -3.77
CA PRO A 157 -13.45 -5.95 -3.01
C PRO A 157 -13.90 -4.60 -3.57
N ASP A 158 -15.21 -4.45 -3.71
CA ASP A 158 -15.82 -3.16 -3.92
C ASP A 158 -15.77 -2.35 -2.63
N ASP A 159 -14.70 -1.54 -2.51
CA ASP A 159 -14.36 -0.92 -1.24
C ASP A 159 -14.91 0.50 -1.09
N SER A 160 -15.66 1.00 -2.08
CA SER A 160 -16.37 2.27 -1.91
C SER A 160 -17.39 2.21 -0.78
N THR A 161 -17.90 0.99 -0.46
CA THR A 161 -18.75 0.77 0.72
C THR A 161 -17.94 0.39 1.96
N TYR A 162 -16.82 -0.29 1.82
CA TYR A 162 -16.02 -0.77 2.95
C TYR A 162 -15.10 0.32 3.53
N LYS A 163 -14.21 0.92 2.76
CA LYS A 163 -13.31 2.00 3.28
C LYS A 163 -14.06 3.28 3.59
N ALA A 164 -15.01 3.66 2.76
CA ALA A 164 -15.83 4.83 3.06
C ALA A 164 -16.71 4.60 4.30
N ALA A 165 -17.23 3.38 4.50
CA ALA A 165 -17.92 3.03 5.73
C ALA A 165 -16.99 3.03 6.94
N SER A 166 -15.79 2.46 6.82
CA SER A 166 -14.78 2.46 7.87
C SER A 166 -14.31 3.88 8.22
N LEU A 167 -14.13 4.76 7.22
CA LEU A 167 -13.80 6.16 7.44
C LEU A 167 -14.94 6.91 8.12
N ARG A 168 -16.17 6.68 7.72
CA ARG A 168 -17.35 7.25 8.40
C ARG A 168 -17.41 6.81 9.86
N ASP A 169 -17.24 5.53 10.13
CA ASP A 169 -17.26 4.99 11.48
C ASP A 169 -16.10 5.54 12.33
N LEU A 170 -14.93 5.75 11.72
CA LEU A 170 -13.80 6.44 12.36
C LEU A 170 -14.15 7.89 12.69
N ILE A 171 -14.74 8.64 11.76
CA ILE A 171 -15.17 10.03 11.94
C ILE A 171 -16.24 10.11 13.04
N ASP A 172 -17.22 9.20 13.04
CA ASP A 172 -18.24 9.13 14.09
C ASP A 172 -17.63 8.83 15.48
N GLY A 173 -16.61 7.95 15.52
CA GLY A 173 -15.86 7.65 16.74
C GLY A 173 -15.08 8.86 17.28
N LEU A 174 -14.60 9.74 16.41
CA LEU A 174 -13.90 10.96 16.84
C LEU A 174 -14.81 11.91 17.64
N ARG A 175 -16.11 11.95 17.38
CA ARG A 175 -17.06 12.82 18.10
C ARG A 175 -17.10 12.57 19.61
N THR A 176 -16.86 11.34 20.02
CA THR A 176 -16.90 10.90 21.44
C THR A 176 -15.51 10.67 22.01
N HIS A 177 -14.44 10.88 21.23
CA HIS A 177 -13.09 10.61 21.67
C HIS A 177 -12.63 11.66 22.71
N PRO A 178 -12.09 11.25 23.88
CA PRO A 178 -11.78 12.18 24.97
C PRO A 178 -10.75 13.27 24.65
N GLN A 179 -9.91 13.04 23.64
CA GLN A 179 -8.88 14.00 23.20
C GLN A 179 -9.39 14.99 22.13
N VAL A 180 -10.59 14.80 21.63
CA VAL A 180 -11.19 15.72 20.64
C VAL A 180 -11.79 16.90 21.39
N ARG A 181 -11.32 18.09 21.06
CA ARG A 181 -11.78 19.34 21.70
C ARG A 181 -13.04 19.84 21.01
N PRO A 182 -13.87 20.62 21.73
CA PRO A 182 -15.14 21.16 21.18
C PRO A 182 -14.97 21.96 19.88
N GLU A 183 -13.85 22.67 19.71
CA GLU A 183 -13.56 23.43 18.49
C GLU A 183 -13.40 22.56 17.24
N HIS A 184 -13.17 21.24 17.39
CA HIS A 184 -13.08 20.31 16.25
C HIS A 184 -14.45 19.78 15.78
N ALA A 185 -15.51 20.01 16.55
CA ALA A 185 -16.84 19.43 16.26
C ALA A 185 -17.35 19.78 14.86
N GLU A 186 -17.23 21.07 14.47
CA GLU A 186 -17.67 21.51 13.14
C GLU A 186 -16.87 20.84 12.00
N ALA A 187 -15.57 20.65 12.16
CA ALA A 187 -14.74 19.97 11.16
C ALA A 187 -15.12 18.49 11.03
N ILE A 188 -15.41 17.82 12.15
CA ILE A 188 -15.88 16.44 12.19
C ILE A 188 -17.24 16.29 11.50
N ASP A 189 -18.18 17.19 11.80
CA ASP A 189 -19.52 17.17 11.19
C ASP A 189 -19.44 17.42 9.68
N ARG A 190 -18.57 18.32 9.25
CA ARG A 190 -18.33 18.61 7.84
C ARG A 190 -17.69 17.43 7.11
N ALA A 191 -16.69 16.78 7.72
CA ALA A 191 -16.05 15.58 7.17
C ALA A 191 -17.06 14.43 6.99
N ARG A 192 -17.94 14.24 7.98
CA ARG A 192 -19.03 13.27 7.92
C ARG A 192 -19.99 13.56 6.76
N LEU A 193 -20.45 14.80 6.66
CA LEU A 193 -21.37 15.23 5.60
C LEU A 193 -20.76 15.01 4.20
N TYR A 194 -19.51 15.35 4.00
CA TYR A 194 -18.80 15.08 2.74
C TYR A 194 -18.68 13.59 2.44
N GLY A 195 -18.39 12.77 3.44
CA GLY A 195 -18.35 11.31 3.28
C GLY A 195 -19.71 10.74 2.85
N GLU A 196 -20.79 11.18 3.47
CA GLU A 196 -22.16 10.76 3.12
C GLU A 196 -22.55 11.23 1.70
N GLN A 197 -22.24 12.48 1.35
CA GLN A 197 -22.47 13.01 -0.01
C GLN A 197 -21.69 12.22 -1.06
N ARG A 198 -20.44 11.89 -0.77
CA ARG A 198 -19.60 11.13 -1.69
C ARG A 198 -20.12 9.70 -1.90
N LEU A 199 -20.52 9.03 -0.82
CA LEU A 199 -21.13 7.70 -0.90
C LEU A 199 -22.41 7.68 -1.73
N SER A 200 -23.27 8.70 -1.57
CA SER A 200 -24.53 8.82 -2.32
C SER A 200 -24.33 9.20 -3.79
N ALA A 201 -23.23 9.88 -4.13
CA ALA A 201 -22.90 10.30 -5.49
C ALA A 201 -22.00 9.32 -6.23
N ARG A 202 -21.79 8.11 -5.71
CA ARG A 202 -20.94 7.09 -6.29
C ARG A 202 -21.43 6.69 -7.69
N GLU A 203 -20.51 6.63 -8.64
CA GLU A 203 -20.76 6.17 -10.00
C GLU A 203 -19.94 4.92 -10.33
N ALA A 204 -20.60 3.79 -10.52
CA ALA A 204 -19.92 2.51 -10.82
C ALA A 204 -19.04 2.58 -12.08
N ALA A 205 -19.42 3.41 -13.06
CA ALA A 205 -18.66 3.59 -14.30
C ALA A 205 -17.32 4.35 -14.11
N LEU A 206 -17.12 5.01 -12.96
CA LEU A 206 -15.88 5.72 -12.63
C LEU A 206 -14.94 4.91 -11.75
N MET A 207 -15.32 3.68 -11.37
CA MET A 207 -14.51 2.83 -10.53
C MET A 207 -13.28 2.35 -11.28
N VAL A 208 -12.13 2.44 -10.61
CA VAL A 208 -10.84 1.95 -11.08
C VAL A 208 -10.22 1.05 -10.02
N MET A 209 -9.23 0.29 -10.41
CA MET A 209 -8.39 -0.43 -9.45
C MET A 209 -7.46 0.58 -8.77
N CYS A 210 -7.84 1.02 -7.57
CA CYS A 210 -7.02 1.90 -6.75
C CYS A 210 -5.82 1.15 -6.16
N HIS A 211 -4.69 1.85 -6.02
CA HIS A 211 -3.56 1.35 -5.25
C HIS A 211 -3.90 1.23 -3.76
N GLY A 212 -4.60 2.22 -3.22
CA GLY A 212 -5.07 2.27 -1.84
C GLY A 212 -4.14 2.94 -0.84
N ASP A 213 -2.81 2.88 -1.05
CA ASP A 213 -1.81 3.59 -0.25
C ASP A 213 -0.66 4.16 -1.11
N PRO A 214 -0.94 5.01 -2.13
CA PRO A 214 0.06 5.50 -3.08
C PRO A 214 0.87 6.67 -2.52
N HIS A 215 1.60 6.47 -1.43
CA HIS A 215 2.55 7.48 -0.97
C HIS A 215 3.91 7.33 -1.68
N PRO A 216 4.74 8.39 -1.79
CA PRO A 216 6.00 8.36 -2.56
C PRO A 216 7.02 7.30 -2.10
N GLY A 217 6.92 6.82 -0.87
CA GLY A 217 7.73 5.71 -0.37
C GLY A 217 7.37 4.36 -0.98
N ASN A 218 6.16 4.22 -1.57
CA ASN A 218 5.72 3.03 -2.29
C ASN A 218 5.91 3.12 -3.81
N LEU A 219 6.47 4.22 -4.32
CA LEU A 219 6.82 4.39 -5.73
C LEU A 219 8.33 4.24 -5.92
N LEU A 220 8.78 3.09 -6.42
CA LEU A 220 10.18 2.72 -6.52
C LEU A 220 10.69 2.79 -7.96
N GLN A 221 11.95 3.19 -8.12
CA GLN A 221 12.62 3.26 -9.42
C GLN A 221 12.93 1.85 -9.94
N VAL A 222 12.65 1.60 -11.22
CA VAL A 222 13.14 0.39 -11.88
C VAL A 222 14.64 0.53 -12.19
N LEU A 223 15.41 -0.53 -11.96
CA LEU A 223 16.86 -0.51 -12.21
C LEU A 223 17.23 -0.56 -13.71
N SER A 224 16.31 -1.01 -14.53
CA SER A 224 16.47 -1.08 -15.97
C SER A 224 15.15 -0.78 -16.67
N PRO A 225 15.15 -0.02 -17.78
CA PRO A 225 13.94 0.21 -18.56
C PRO A 225 13.27 -1.11 -18.94
N ARG A 226 11.96 -1.21 -18.74
CA ARG A 226 11.18 -2.37 -19.12
C ARG A 226 9.76 -2.00 -19.54
N PRO A 227 9.09 -2.86 -20.32
CA PRO A 227 7.65 -2.74 -20.57
C PRO A 227 6.90 -2.67 -19.24
N GLY A 228 5.85 -1.89 -19.18
CA GLY A 228 5.05 -1.71 -17.96
C GLY A 228 5.58 -0.68 -16.95
N ALA A 229 6.76 -0.09 -17.20
CA ALA A 229 7.33 0.98 -16.36
C ALA A 229 7.81 2.18 -17.22
N PRO A 230 6.93 2.81 -18.02
CA PRO A 230 7.33 3.88 -18.94
C PRO A 230 7.82 5.15 -18.23
N THR A 231 7.40 5.36 -16.99
CA THR A 231 7.85 6.48 -16.13
C THR A 231 9.23 6.25 -15.52
N GLY A 232 9.76 5.03 -15.60
CA GLY A 232 10.93 4.59 -14.84
C GLY A 232 10.63 4.23 -13.38
N TYR A 233 9.36 4.26 -12.98
CA TYR A 233 8.89 3.94 -11.63
C TYR A 233 7.75 2.92 -11.67
N VAL A 234 7.57 2.21 -10.56
CA VAL A 234 6.48 1.27 -10.34
C VAL A 234 6.03 1.29 -8.88
N TRP A 235 4.77 0.99 -8.65
CA TRP A 235 4.20 0.87 -7.33
C TRP A 235 4.51 -0.47 -6.68
N VAL A 236 4.71 -0.45 -5.37
CA VAL A 236 4.79 -1.63 -4.49
C VAL A 236 3.70 -1.55 -3.43
N ASP A 237 3.41 -2.67 -2.79
CA ASP A 237 2.50 -2.75 -1.63
C ASP A 237 1.08 -2.21 -1.88
N PRO A 238 0.38 -2.62 -2.95
CA PRO A 238 -1.00 -2.21 -3.13
C PRO A 238 -1.92 -2.81 -2.06
N ASP A 239 -2.76 -1.97 -1.46
CA ASP A 239 -3.93 -2.42 -0.71
C ASP A 239 -5.00 -2.99 -1.64
N GLY A 240 -5.22 -2.33 -2.76
CA GLY A 240 -6.03 -2.70 -3.90
C GLY A 240 -7.52 -2.92 -3.63
N PHE A 241 -8.34 -2.10 -4.23
CA PHE A 241 -9.79 -2.21 -4.17
C PHE A 241 -10.41 -1.37 -5.29
N LEU A 242 -11.69 -1.57 -5.56
CA LEU A 242 -12.43 -0.76 -6.53
C LEU A 242 -12.92 0.51 -5.86
N CYS A 243 -12.45 1.66 -6.35
CA CYS A 243 -12.89 2.97 -5.92
C CYS A 243 -12.70 3.98 -7.04
N GLU A 244 -13.17 5.20 -6.86
CA GLU A 244 -12.88 6.30 -7.76
C GLU A 244 -11.42 6.73 -7.60
N ALA A 245 -10.78 7.14 -8.71
CA ALA A 245 -9.36 7.53 -8.76
C ALA A 245 -8.98 8.62 -7.75
N GLU A 246 -9.92 9.47 -7.39
CA GLU A 246 -9.75 10.54 -6.40
C GLU A 246 -9.38 10.03 -5.01
N TYR A 247 -9.69 8.77 -4.70
CA TYR A 247 -9.23 8.16 -3.45
C TYR A 247 -7.71 8.13 -3.37
N ASP A 248 -7.06 7.59 -4.40
CA ASP A 248 -5.60 7.52 -4.46
C ASP A 248 -4.97 8.91 -4.42
N LEU A 249 -5.54 9.90 -5.14
CA LEU A 249 -5.06 11.28 -5.08
C LEU A 249 -5.15 11.86 -3.67
N GLY A 250 -6.23 11.57 -2.95
CA GLY A 250 -6.38 11.97 -1.55
C GLY A 250 -5.31 11.37 -0.63
N VAL A 251 -4.92 10.12 -0.88
CA VAL A 251 -3.83 9.46 -0.13
C VAL A 251 -2.46 10.06 -0.47
N VAL A 252 -2.16 10.31 -1.75
CA VAL A 252 -0.93 11.01 -2.16
C VAL A 252 -0.79 12.33 -1.41
N LEU A 253 -1.84 13.15 -1.38
CA LEU A 253 -1.80 14.48 -0.76
C LEU A 253 -1.70 14.43 0.77
N ARG A 254 -2.24 13.38 1.41
CA ARG A 254 -2.15 13.18 2.86
C ARG A 254 -0.70 13.07 3.36
N GLY A 255 0.18 12.50 2.56
CA GLY A 255 1.59 12.28 2.93
C GLY A 255 2.43 13.55 3.06
N PHE A 256 1.89 14.71 2.70
CA PHE A 256 2.59 16.01 2.67
C PHE A 256 2.04 17.03 3.68
N ASN A 257 1.31 16.61 4.70
CA ASN A 257 0.76 17.49 5.76
C ASN A 257 1.64 17.50 7.00
#